data_8fd3ba3e368214bbe9fa006c2c96722a
#
_entry.id   8fd3ba3e368214bbe9fa006c2c96722a
#
_cell.length_a   1.000
_cell.length_b   1.000
_cell.length_c   1.000
_cell.angle_alpha   90.00
_cell.angle_beta   90.00
_cell.angle_gamma   90.00
#
_symmetry.space_group_name_H-M   'P 1'
#
loop_
_entity.id
_entity.type
_entity.pdbx_description
1 polymer ?
#
loop_
_entity_poly.entity_id
_entity_poly.type
_entity_poly.pdbx_seq_one_letter_code
_entity_poly.pdbx_strand_id
1 'polypeptide(L)'
;MLNKYPMKLRPVSKQALWGGKKLIESYYKTAPFDKIAESWELTVRPDGINMIDNGSYAGISLADFIKQDPESILGCNAKGERFPLLVKFLDAFDDLSVQVHPDDTYALAHANDLGKMEMWYIVEAEPGAQLVYGLAEGCTTEDFSKAVTSGKTEFVLRYVPVKAGECYFIPHGLVHAIGAGILIAEIQQNSNVTYRVYDYNRRQADGTLRQLHVAQAMDVVRSYTDEEIAAQRYSKEAPLNDNVLCSCQYFKVVKYTSDPENRVNFAVDARSFASLLVLSAENGQIICGDMCMDVRKGESFFLPAGLGDVTVKGNVTALLSTINSL
;
A
#
# COMPACT_ATOMS: atom_id res chain seq x y z
N MET A 1 -20.13 22.57 12.57
CA MET A 1 -19.12 21.52 12.75
C MET A 1 -19.27 20.47 11.66
N LEU A 2 -18.18 19.98 11.09
CA LEU A 2 -18.23 18.89 10.12
C LEU A 2 -18.79 17.61 10.79
N ASN A 3 -19.69 16.92 10.07
CA ASN A 3 -20.20 15.63 10.50
C ASN A 3 -19.13 14.56 10.21
N LYS A 4 -18.42 14.07 11.25
CA LYS A 4 -17.38 13.06 11.13
C LYS A 4 -17.98 11.68 11.40
N TYR A 5 -17.73 10.74 10.49
CA TYR A 5 -18.14 9.34 10.60
C TYR A 5 -17.18 8.46 9.77
N PRO A 6 -17.18 7.14 9.94
CA PRO A 6 -16.42 6.24 9.06
C PRO A 6 -16.92 6.35 7.61
N MET A 7 -16.10 6.93 6.74
CA MET A 7 -16.45 7.18 5.34
C MET A 7 -16.01 6.02 4.48
N LYS A 8 -16.94 5.24 3.96
CA LYS A 8 -16.66 4.20 2.96
C LYS A 8 -16.20 4.85 1.68
N LEU A 9 -15.10 4.34 1.13
CA LEU A 9 -14.52 4.86 -0.09
C LEU A 9 -14.86 3.96 -1.29
N ARG A 10 -15.16 4.58 -2.43
CA ARG A 10 -15.18 3.91 -3.72
C ARG A 10 -13.77 3.91 -4.27
N PRO A 11 -13.16 2.73 -4.45
CA PRO A 11 -11.77 2.63 -4.91
C PRO A 11 -11.64 3.03 -6.37
N VAL A 12 -10.39 3.35 -6.77
CA VAL A 12 -10.02 3.63 -8.15
C VAL A 12 -9.27 2.43 -8.72
N SER A 13 -9.84 1.78 -9.73
CA SER A 13 -9.22 0.61 -10.37
C SER A 13 -8.25 1.03 -11.46
N LYS A 14 -7.10 0.37 -11.54
CA LYS A 14 -6.06 0.57 -12.54
C LYS A 14 -5.77 -0.74 -13.26
N GLN A 15 -5.52 -0.62 -14.57
CA GLN A 15 -5.12 -1.73 -15.41
C GLN A 15 -3.62 -1.71 -15.65
N ALA A 16 -2.99 -2.89 -15.67
CA ALA A 16 -1.61 -3.09 -16.08
C ALA A 16 -1.43 -4.49 -16.70
N LEU A 17 -0.30 -4.70 -17.39
CA LEU A 17 0.00 -5.97 -18.07
C LEU A 17 -0.04 -7.20 -17.13
N TRP A 18 0.36 -6.99 -15.89
CA TRP A 18 0.49 -8.03 -14.86
C TRP A 18 -0.78 -8.23 -14.03
N GLY A 19 -1.85 -7.46 -14.27
CA GLY A 19 -3.07 -7.50 -13.48
C GLY A 19 -3.86 -8.80 -13.60
N GLY A 20 -4.54 -9.17 -12.51
CA GLY A 20 -5.35 -10.37 -12.38
C GLY A 20 -6.85 -10.11 -12.28
N LYS A 21 -7.58 -11.14 -11.86
CA LYS A 21 -9.03 -11.10 -11.67
C LYS A 21 -9.45 -11.26 -10.20
N LYS A 22 -8.53 -11.55 -9.29
CA LYS A 22 -8.83 -11.80 -7.86
C LYS A 22 -9.56 -10.61 -7.24
N LEU A 23 -9.17 -9.38 -7.59
CA LEU A 23 -9.82 -8.17 -7.09
C LEU A 23 -11.29 -8.06 -7.52
N ILE A 24 -11.65 -8.52 -8.71
CA ILE A 24 -13.04 -8.57 -9.19
C ILE A 24 -13.78 -9.75 -8.53
N GLU A 25 -13.23 -10.96 -8.66
CA GLU A 25 -13.93 -12.20 -8.31
C GLU A 25 -14.07 -12.42 -6.81
N SER A 26 -13.05 -12.03 -6.02
CA SER A 26 -12.95 -12.34 -4.59
C SER A 26 -13.01 -11.12 -3.66
N TYR A 27 -12.79 -9.91 -4.19
CA TYR A 27 -12.79 -8.65 -3.43
C TYR A 27 -13.88 -7.67 -3.89
N TYR A 28 -14.75 -8.14 -4.82
CA TYR A 28 -15.94 -7.41 -5.27
C TYR A 28 -15.63 -6.03 -5.86
N LYS A 29 -14.43 -5.84 -6.41
CA LYS A 29 -14.06 -4.59 -7.07
C LYS A 29 -14.72 -4.51 -8.45
N THR A 30 -15.06 -3.32 -8.86
CA THR A 30 -15.66 -3.06 -10.16
C THR A 30 -14.76 -2.19 -11.02
N ALA A 31 -14.69 -2.50 -12.30
CA ALA A 31 -13.91 -1.76 -13.28
C ALA A 31 -14.55 -1.89 -14.67
N PRO A 32 -14.29 -0.97 -15.60
CA PRO A 32 -14.73 -1.09 -16.99
C PRO A 32 -13.86 -2.06 -17.82
N PHE A 33 -13.04 -2.87 -17.19
CA PHE A 33 -12.12 -3.83 -17.81
C PHE A 33 -12.11 -5.16 -17.03
N ASP A 34 -11.65 -6.24 -17.68
CA ASP A 34 -11.76 -7.63 -17.17
C ASP A 34 -10.70 -8.01 -16.13
N LYS A 35 -9.68 -7.19 -15.95
CA LYS A 35 -8.57 -7.43 -15.03
C LYS A 35 -8.22 -6.14 -14.30
N ILE A 36 -8.06 -6.22 -12.99
CA ILE A 36 -7.59 -5.11 -12.16
C ILE A 36 -6.19 -5.43 -11.65
N ALA A 37 -5.22 -4.58 -12.01
CA ALA A 37 -3.87 -4.68 -11.48
C ALA A 37 -3.78 -4.05 -10.09
N GLU A 38 -4.28 -2.81 -9.95
CA GLU A 38 -4.29 -2.08 -8.69
C GLU A 38 -5.70 -1.56 -8.39
N SER A 39 -6.09 -1.65 -7.13
CA SER A 39 -7.27 -1.00 -6.58
C SER A 39 -6.81 0.01 -5.54
N TRP A 40 -6.93 1.30 -5.84
CA TRP A 40 -6.50 2.37 -4.95
C TRP A 40 -7.58 2.66 -3.92
N GLU A 41 -7.34 2.23 -2.71
CA GLU A 41 -8.30 2.19 -1.62
C GLU A 41 -8.36 3.50 -0.83
N LEU A 42 -7.23 4.22 -0.74
CA LEU A 42 -7.13 5.57 -0.19
C LEU A 42 -6.26 6.42 -1.10
N THR A 43 -6.86 7.41 -1.76
CA THR A 43 -6.13 8.32 -2.66
C THR A 43 -6.88 9.63 -2.90
N VAL A 44 -6.10 10.71 -3.02
CA VAL A 44 -6.58 12.02 -3.50
C VAL A 44 -5.70 12.52 -4.66
N ARG A 45 -4.95 11.63 -5.30
CA ARG A 45 -4.08 11.98 -6.42
C ARG A 45 -4.89 12.40 -7.65
N PRO A 46 -4.39 13.35 -8.45
CA PRO A 46 -5.12 13.80 -9.65
C PRO A 46 -5.41 12.68 -10.67
N ASP A 47 -4.56 11.66 -10.71
CA ASP A 47 -4.70 10.46 -11.54
C ASP A 47 -5.62 9.39 -10.93
N GLY A 48 -6.20 9.65 -9.76
CA GLY A 48 -7.18 8.76 -9.14
C GLY A 48 -7.65 9.27 -7.79
N ILE A 49 -8.88 9.80 -7.71
CA ILE A 49 -9.48 10.35 -6.48
C ILE A 49 -10.62 9.46 -6.03
N ASN A 50 -10.60 9.00 -4.77
CA ASN A 50 -11.71 8.25 -4.20
C ASN A 50 -12.95 9.14 -4.03
N MET A 51 -14.12 8.55 -4.24
CA MET A 51 -15.41 9.11 -3.90
C MET A 51 -15.88 8.53 -2.56
N ILE A 52 -16.54 9.34 -1.74
CA ILE A 52 -17.21 8.88 -0.53
C ILE A 52 -18.53 8.20 -0.95
N ASP A 53 -18.78 7.00 -0.42
CA ASP A 53 -19.87 6.15 -0.89
C ASP A 53 -21.00 5.97 0.15
N ASN A 54 -20.93 6.66 1.29
CA ASN A 54 -21.95 6.58 2.35
C ASN A 54 -22.20 7.93 3.04
N GLY A 55 -23.27 7.98 3.82
CA GLY A 55 -23.59 9.07 4.72
C GLY A 55 -23.87 10.42 4.04
N SER A 56 -23.73 11.50 4.79
CA SER A 56 -24.08 12.86 4.33
C SER A 56 -23.16 13.40 3.23
N TYR A 57 -21.97 12.82 3.06
CA TYR A 57 -21.01 13.22 2.03
C TYR A 57 -20.94 12.22 0.85
N ALA A 58 -21.91 11.30 0.74
CA ALA A 58 -21.95 10.37 -0.39
C ALA A 58 -21.98 11.13 -1.74
N GLY A 59 -21.13 10.70 -2.68
CA GLY A 59 -21.00 11.33 -3.99
C GLY A 59 -20.03 12.51 -4.06
N ILE A 60 -19.44 12.94 -2.93
CA ILE A 60 -18.39 13.96 -2.90
C ILE A 60 -17.01 13.27 -2.99
N SER A 61 -16.06 13.88 -3.69
CA SER A 61 -14.69 13.37 -3.71
C SER A 61 -14.04 13.53 -2.33
N LEU A 62 -13.18 12.55 -1.95
CA LEU A 62 -12.41 12.66 -0.70
C LEU A 62 -11.55 13.93 -0.69
N ALA A 63 -11.02 14.34 -1.84
CA ALA A 63 -10.26 15.59 -1.97
C ALA A 63 -11.09 16.83 -1.66
N ASP A 64 -12.34 16.91 -2.16
CA ASP A 64 -13.21 18.06 -1.89
C ASP A 64 -13.77 18.05 -0.46
N PHE A 65 -13.94 16.85 0.13
CA PHE A 65 -14.25 16.76 1.55
C PHE A 65 -13.10 17.30 2.41
N ILE A 66 -11.86 16.90 2.14
CA ILE A 66 -10.67 17.37 2.87
C ILE A 66 -10.49 18.89 2.76
N LYS A 67 -10.75 19.48 1.60
CA LYS A 67 -10.64 20.94 1.38
C LYS A 67 -11.58 21.76 2.27
N GLN A 68 -12.65 21.21 2.82
CA GLN A 68 -13.58 21.93 3.68
C GLN A 68 -12.92 22.37 5.00
N ASP A 69 -12.06 21.54 5.58
CA ASP A 69 -11.30 21.82 6.79
C ASP A 69 -10.13 20.84 6.92
N PRO A 70 -9.02 21.07 6.19
CA PRO A 70 -7.92 20.11 6.11
C PRO A 70 -7.32 19.76 7.48
N GLU A 71 -7.14 20.75 8.35
CA GLU A 71 -6.53 20.55 9.66
C GLU A 71 -7.40 19.69 10.57
N SER A 72 -8.70 19.99 10.62
CA SER A 72 -9.65 19.20 11.41
C SER A 72 -9.82 17.79 10.88
N ILE A 73 -9.78 17.59 9.54
CA ILE A 73 -10.04 16.30 8.90
C ILE A 73 -8.81 15.40 8.94
N LEU A 74 -7.62 15.94 8.67
CA LEU A 74 -6.40 15.16 8.57
C LEU A 74 -5.65 15.05 9.91
N GLY A 75 -5.82 16.01 10.80
CA GLY A 75 -5.12 16.11 12.08
C GLY A 75 -3.75 16.79 11.98
N CYS A 76 -3.19 17.14 13.13
CA CYS A 76 -1.97 17.94 13.22
C CYS A 76 -0.69 17.20 12.78
N ASN A 77 -0.72 15.87 12.61
CA ASN A 77 0.39 15.10 12.06
C ASN A 77 0.49 15.23 10.54
N ALA A 78 -0.60 15.57 9.85
CA ALA A 78 -0.62 15.80 8.40
C ALA A 78 -0.07 17.20 8.08
N LYS A 79 1.23 17.37 8.24
CA LYS A 79 1.91 18.62 7.90
C LYS A 79 2.24 18.67 6.42
N GLY A 80 2.01 19.84 5.80
CA GLY A 80 2.32 20.08 4.40
C GLY A 80 1.07 20.12 3.50
N GLU A 81 1.29 20.51 2.24
CA GLU A 81 0.21 20.71 1.26
C GLU A 81 -0.26 19.43 0.58
N ARG A 82 0.50 18.33 0.74
CA ARG A 82 0.23 17.07 0.05
C ARG A 82 -0.40 16.05 0.99
N PHE A 83 -1.43 15.39 0.52
CA PHE A 83 -2.02 14.24 1.23
C PHE A 83 -0.94 13.14 1.38
N PRO A 84 -0.75 12.58 2.60
CA PRO A 84 0.48 11.84 2.90
C PRO A 84 0.50 10.38 2.45
N LEU A 85 -0.66 9.71 2.31
CA LEU A 85 -0.75 8.27 2.10
C LEU A 85 -1.40 7.90 0.76
N LEU A 86 -1.00 6.74 0.26
CA LEU A 86 -1.68 6.00 -0.80
C LEU A 86 -1.79 4.54 -0.34
N VAL A 87 -3.01 4.00 -0.31
CA VAL A 87 -3.29 2.61 0.09
C VAL A 87 -3.90 1.87 -1.09
N LYS A 88 -3.40 0.66 -1.36
CA LYS A 88 -3.80 -0.13 -2.51
C LYS A 88 -3.96 -1.60 -2.19
N PHE A 89 -4.75 -2.30 -3.00
CA PHE A 89 -4.54 -3.71 -3.30
C PHE A 89 -3.85 -3.86 -4.66
N LEU A 90 -2.90 -4.79 -4.75
CA LEU A 90 -2.27 -5.19 -6.01
C LEU A 90 -2.49 -6.69 -6.24
N ASP A 91 -3.03 -7.03 -7.41
CA ASP A 91 -3.25 -8.42 -7.85
C ASP A 91 -2.22 -8.78 -8.93
N ALA A 92 -1.10 -9.34 -8.49
CA ALA A 92 0.00 -9.76 -9.36
C ALA A 92 -0.30 -11.13 -9.96
N PHE A 93 -1.05 -11.17 -11.06
CA PHE A 93 -1.23 -12.38 -11.86
C PHE A 93 0.07 -12.78 -12.58
N ASP A 94 0.86 -11.78 -12.97
CA ASP A 94 2.19 -11.93 -13.55
C ASP A 94 3.20 -11.08 -12.77
N ASP A 95 4.50 -11.30 -12.96
CA ASP A 95 5.55 -10.56 -12.26
C ASP A 95 5.46 -9.05 -12.50
N LEU A 96 5.59 -8.25 -11.47
CA LEU A 96 5.79 -6.81 -11.60
C LEU A 96 7.25 -6.53 -12.03
N SER A 97 7.48 -5.37 -12.64
CA SER A 97 8.84 -4.97 -12.99
C SER A 97 9.74 -4.83 -11.76
N VAL A 98 11.01 -5.18 -11.94
CA VAL A 98 12.04 -4.87 -10.93
C VAL A 98 12.26 -3.37 -10.90
N GLN A 99 12.19 -2.77 -9.71
CA GLN A 99 12.15 -1.33 -9.52
C GLN A 99 12.81 -0.91 -8.20
N VAL A 100 13.05 0.38 -8.08
CA VAL A 100 13.54 1.03 -6.86
C VAL A 100 12.88 2.39 -6.71
N HIS A 101 12.73 2.84 -5.47
CA HIS A 101 12.09 4.13 -5.14
C HIS A 101 13.06 5.07 -4.44
N PRO A 102 13.01 6.39 -4.78
CA PRO A 102 13.82 7.41 -4.14
C PRO A 102 13.29 7.80 -2.75
N ASP A 103 14.11 8.50 -1.98
CA ASP A 103 13.68 9.30 -0.83
C ASP A 103 13.04 10.64 -1.28
N ASP A 104 12.50 11.40 -0.31
CA ASP A 104 11.85 12.68 -0.57
C ASP A 104 12.80 13.69 -1.22
N THR A 105 14.06 13.73 -0.80
CA THR A 105 15.04 14.70 -1.32
C THR A 105 15.27 14.51 -2.80
N TYR A 106 15.52 13.29 -3.22
CA TYR A 106 15.73 12.97 -4.63
C TYR A 106 14.42 13.13 -5.44
N ALA A 107 13.30 12.64 -4.92
CA ALA A 107 12.00 12.70 -5.61
C ALA A 107 11.52 14.15 -5.84
N LEU A 108 11.66 15.03 -4.85
CA LEU A 108 11.31 16.43 -4.99
C LEU A 108 12.18 17.14 -6.04
N ALA A 109 13.49 16.85 -6.07
CA ALA A 109 14.41 17.47 -7.01
C ALA A 109 14.23 16.99 -8.47
N HIS A 110 13.88 15.72 -8.70
CA HIS A 110 13.92 15.10 -10.02
C HIS A 110 12.56 14.70 -10.58
N ALA A 111 11.53 14.56 -9.76
CA ALA A 111 10.21 14.12 -10.17
C ALA A 111 9.07 15.05 -9.71
N ASN A 112 9.37 16.09 -8.94
CA ASN A 112 8.37 16.94 -8.30
C ASN A 112 7.27 16.14 -7.57
N ASP A 113 7.66 15.04 -6.90
CA ASP A 113 6.78 14.19 -6.11
C ASP A 113 7.47 13.83 -4.79
N LEU A 114 6.77 13.12 -3.90
CA LEU A 114 7.33 12.57 -2.66
C LEU A 114 8.20 11.34 -2.97
N GLY A 115 9.08 10.97 -2.04
CA GLY A 115 9.70 9.67 -2.00
C GLY A 115 8.64 8.57 -1.85
N LYS A 116 9.06 7.31 -1.98
CA LYS A 116 8.10 6.20 -1.94
C LYS A 116 8.60 5.09 -1.01
N MET A 117 8.46 5.34 0.29
CA MET A 117 8.59 4.30 1.30
C MET A 117 7.28 3.56 1.41
N GLU A 118 7.33 2.23 1.46
CA GLU A 118 6.13 1.41 1.42
C GLU A 118 6.21 0.19 2.32
N MET A 119 5.07 -0.39 2.61
CA MET A 119 4.90 -1.65 3.31
C MET A 119 3.92 -2.53 2.55
N TRP A 120 4.26 -3.80 2.42
CA TRP A 120 3.41 -4.83 1.81
C TRP A 120 2.94 -5.83 2.85
N TYR A 121 1.64 -6.03 2.92
CA TYR A 121 1.06 -7.17 3.63
C TYR A 121 0.64 -8.21 2.59
N ILE A 122 1.17 -9.43 2.69
CA ILE A 122 0.81 -10.53 1.79
C ILE A 122 -0.59 -11.03 2.18
N VAL A 123 -1.56 -10.69 1.36
CA VAL A 123 -2.97 -11.07 1.59
C VAL A 123 -3.19 -12.50 1.12
N GLU A 124 -2.71 -12.82 -0.09
CA GLU A 124 -2.75 -14.17 -0.67
C GLU A 124 -1.44 -14.43 -1.41
N ALA A 125 -0.97 -15.68 -1.39
CA ALA A 125 0.19 -16.13 -2.16
C ALA A 125 -0.04 -17.55 -2.67
N GLU A 126 0.19 -17.77 -3.95
CA GLU A 126 0.16 -19.10 -4.56
C GLU A 126 1.39 -19.92 -4.13
N PRO A 127 1.31 -21.26 -4.15
CA PRO A 127 2.48 -22.09 -3.84
C PRO A 127 3.67 -21.75 -4.74
N GLY A 128 4.82 -21.47 -4.12
CA GLY A 128 6.05 -21.10 -4.83
C GLY A 128 6.18 -19.61 -5.20
N ALA A 129 5.20 -18.79 -4.88
CA ALA A 129 5.27 -17.34 -5.12
C ALA A 129 6.44 -16.70 -4.35
N GLN A 130 7.11 -15.74 -4.98
CA GLN A 130 8.31 -15.10 -4.47
C GLN A 130 8.29 -13.59 -4.71
N LEU A 131 8.96 -12.85 -3.85
CA LEU A 131 9.32 -11.45 -4.08
C LEU A 131 10.78 -11.36 -4.55
N VAL A 132 11.08 -10.35 -5.36
CA VAL A 132 12.43 -9.79 -5.38
C VAL A 132 12.54 -8.84 -4.21
N TYR A 133 13.54 -9.06 -3.33
CA TYR A 133 13.67 -8.30 -2.10
C TYR A 133 15.13 -8.02 -1.76
N GLY A 134 15.71 -7.04 -2.47
CA GLY A 134 17.12 -6.67 -2.42
C GLY A 134 17.98 -7.34 -3.48
N LEU A 135 19.28 -7.11 -3.37
CA LEU A 135 20.31 -7.74 -4.19
C LEU A 135 20.72 -9.10 -3.61
N ALA A 136 21.23 -9.97 -4.45
CA ALA A 136 21.81 -11.24 -4.01
C ALA A 136 22.97 -11.01 -3.00
N GLU A 137 23.20 -11.98 -2.13
CA GLU A 137 24.26 -11.89 -1.11
C GLU A 137 25.61 -11.58 -1.75
N GLY A 138 26.33 -10.61 -1.15
CA GLY A 138 27.63 -10.13 -1.64
C GLY A 138 27.58 -9.25 -2.89
N CYS A 139 26.40 -9.04 -3.51
CA CYS A 139 26.24 -8.13 -4.65
C CYS A 139 26.30 -6.66 -4.20
N THR A 140 27.14 -5.89 -4.86
CA THR A 140 27.23 -4.44 -4.70
C THR A 140 26.29 -3.69 -5.66
N THR A 141 26.09 -2.41 -5.43
CA THR A 141 25.36 -1.53 -6.38
C THR A 141 26.09 -1.43 -7.72
N GLU A 142 27.42 -1.55 -7.75
CA GLU A 142 28.21 -1.59 -8.97
C GLU A 142 27.95 -2.88 -9.77
N ASP A 143 27.89 -4.04 -9.09
CA ASP A 143 27.56 -5.31 -9.74
C ASP A 143 26.14 -5.29 -10.31
N PHE A 144 25.19 -4.70 -9.57
CA PHE A 144 23.84 -4.48 -10.06
C PHE A 144 23.81 -3.60 -11.31
N SER A 145 24.52 -2.48 -11.32
CA SER A 145 24.63 -1.60 -12.48
C SER A 145 25.18 -2.32 -13.72
N LYS A 146 26.24 -3.12 -13.54
CA LYS A 146 26.83 -3.94 -14.62
C LYS A 146 25.84 -5.00 -15.12
N ALA A 147 25.12 -5.64 -14.22
CA ALA A 147 24.12 -6.66 -14.57
C ALA A 147 22.95 -6.08 -15.36
N VAL A 148 22.42 -4.93 -14.93
CA VAL A 148 21.34 -4.22 -15.66
C VAL A 148 21.80 -3.85 -17.07
N THR A 149 23.00 -3.28 -17.21
CA THR A 149 23.55 -2.85 -18.50
C THR A 149 23.82 -4.02 -19.44
N SER A 150 24.21 -5.19 -18.91
CA SER A 150 24.53 -6.40 -19.68
C SER A 150 23.33 -7.32 -19.90
N GLY A 151 22.11 -6.95 -19.45
CA GLY A 151 20.91 -7.77 -19.55
C GLY A 151 20.90 -9.02 -18.66
N LYS A 152 21.64 -8.97 -17.56
CA LYS A 152 21.79 -10.07 -16.58
C LYS A 152 21.19 -9.73 -15.22
N THR A 153 20.22 -8.84 -15.17
CA THR A 153 19.61 -8.32 -13.94
C THR A 153 19.15 -9.42 -13.00
N GLU A 154 18.50 -10.48 -13.52
CA GLU A 154 17.94 -11.56 -12.71
C GLU A 154 18.97 -12.33 -11.89
N PHE A 155 20.23 -12.39 -12.32
CA PHE A 155 21.28 -13.14 -11.63
C PHE A 155 21.82 -12.45 -10.36
N VAL A 156 21.49 -11.19 -10.18
CA VAL A 156 21.97 -10.38 -9.04
C VAL A 156 20.83 -9.99 -8.09
N LEU A 157 19.65 -10.58 -8.27
CA LEU A 157 18.47 -10.32 -7.45
C LEU A 157 18.33 -11.38 -6.34
N ARG A 158 17.86 -10.95 -5.19
CA ARG A 158 17.47 -11.84 -4.08
C ARG A 158 15.99 -12.20 -4.21
N TYR A 159 15.71 -13.49 -4.37
CA TYR A 159 14.36 -14.01 -4.39
C TYR A 159 13.98 -14.57 -3.01
N VAL A 160 12.83 -14.15 -2.50
CA VAL A 160 12.33 -14.53 -1.18
C VAL A 160 10.96 -15.17 -1.32
N PRO A 161 10.80 -16.47 -0.98
CA PRO A 161 9.49 -17.10 -0.96
C PRO A 161 8.59 -16.45 0.09
N VAL A 162 7.30 -16.31 -0.23
CA VAL A 162 6.33 -15.62 0.63
C VAL A 162 5.11 -16.46 0.95
N LYS A 163 4.46 -16.12 2.06
CA LYS A 163 3.20 -16.71 2.50
C LYS A 163 2.20 -15.63 2.92
N ALA A 164 0.92 -15.93 2.78
CA ALA A 164 -0.14 -15.07 3.31
C ALA A 164 0.06 -14.79 4.80
N GLY A 165 -0.12 -13.53 5.19
CA GLY A 165 0.06 -13.06 6.55
C GLY A 165 1.43 -12.47 6.88
N GLU A 166 2.42 -12.60 6.00
CA GLU A 166 3.72 -11.95 6.15
C GLU A 166 3.64 -10.47 5.76
N CYS A 167 4.58 -9.69 6.30
CA CYS A 167 4.70 -8.26 6.03
C CYS A 167 6.15 -7.92 5.66
N TYR A 168 6.32 -7.07 4.69
CA TYR A 168 7.61 -6.62 4.16
C TYR A 168 7.64 -5.11 4.11
N PHE A 169 8.62 -4.51 4.74
CA PHE A 169 8.86 -3.07 4.67
C PHE A 169 9.86 -2.79 3.55
N ILE A 170 9.53 -1.85 2.66
CA ILE A 170 10.32 -1.48 1.49
C ILE A 170 10.91 -0.10 1.72
N PRO A 171 12.13 0.01 2.26
CA PRO A 171 12.80 1.29 2.44
C PRO A 171 13.26 1.88 1.11
N HIS A 172 13.48 3.18 1.09
CA HIS A 172 14.05 3.87 -0.07
C HIS A 172 15.35 3.19 -0.53
N GLY A 173 15.51 3.04 -1.85
CA GLY A 173 16.70 2.45 -2.44
C GLY A 173 16.77 0.93 -2.43
N LEU A 174 15.84 0.23 -1.81
CA LEU A 174 15.75 -1.23 -1.91
C LEU A 174 15.24 -1.64 -3.29
N VAL A 175 16.01 -2.48 -4.00
CA VAL A 175 15.56 -3.12 -5.25
C VAL A 175 14.50 -4.17 -4.92
N HIS A 176 13.33 -4.11 -5.57
CA HIS A 176 12.22 -5.01 -5.25
C HIS A 176 11.31 -5.28 -6.46
N ALA A 177 10.55 -6.36 -6.40
CA ALA A 177 9.43 -6.66 -7.27
C ALA A 177 8.47 -7.63 -6.59
N ILE A 178 7.20 -7.56 -6.95
CA ILE A 178 6.19 -8.55 -6.56
C ILE A 178 6.16 -9.60 -7.67
N GLY A 179 6.37 -10.87 -7.29
CA GLY A 179 6.28 -11.99 -8.23
C GLY A 179 4.83 -12.40 -8.50
N ALA A 180 4.66 -13.20 -9.54
CA ALA A 180 3.36 -13.73 -9.94
C ALA A 180 2.68 -14.55 -8.84
N GLY A 181 1.35 -14.53 -8.82
CA GLY A 181 0.51 -15.31 -7.90
C GLY A 181 0.32 -14.66 -6.52
N ILE A 182 0.69 -13.40 -6.34
CA ILE A 182 0.62 -12.68 -5.06
C ILE A 182 -0.47 -11.60 -5.12
N LEU A 183 -1.30 -11.55 -4.07
CA LEU A 183 -2.15 -10.41 -3.77
C LEU A 183 -1.63 -9.71 -2.54
N ILE A 184 -1.34 -8.43 -2.62
CA ILE A 184 -0.88 -7.63 -1.49
C ILE A 184 -1.81 -6.47 -1.16
N ALA A 185 -1.76 -6.05 0.11
CA ALA A 185 -2.16 -4.72 0.54
C ALA A 185 -0.90 -3.87 0.70
N GLU A 186 -0.81 -2.78 -0.07
CA GLU A 186 0.31 -1.84 -0.06
C GLU A 186 -0.10 -0.56 0.65
N ILE A 187 0.67 -0.17 1.64
CA ILE A 187 0.56 1.13 2.32
C ILE A 187 1.85 1.89 2.08
N GLN A 188 1.75 3.09 1.48
CA GLN A 188 2.90 3.84 1.03
C GLN A 188 2.74 5.36 1.22
N GLN A 189 3.85 6.09 1.13
CA GLN A 189 3.79 7.54 0.89
C GLN A 189 2.99 7.81 -0.39
N ASN A 190 2.31 8.95 -0.45
CA ASN A 190 1.48 9.31 -1.60
C ASN A 190 2.31 9.75 -2.82
N SER A 191 3.01 8.79 -3.39
CA SER A 191 3.92 8.95 -4.54
C SER A 191 3.65 7.90 -5.61
N ASN A 192 3.89 8.27 -6.87
CA ASN A 192 3.90 7.37 -8.01
C ASN A 192 5.30 7.22 -8.64
N VAL A 193 6.35 7.73 -7.97
CA VAL A 193 7.72 7.67 -8.50
C VAL A 193 8.23 6.25 -8.47
N THR A 194 8.49 5.69 -9.66
CA THR A 194 8.98 4.33 -9.83
C THR A 194 10.12 4.32 -10.85
N TYR A 195 11.32 3.96 -10.41
CA TYR A 195 12.45 3.77 -11.31
C TYR A 195 12.58 2.30 -11.65
N ARG A 196 12.02 1.95 -12.82
CA ARG A 196 12.00 0.60 -13.38
C ARG A 196 13.35 0.29 -13.99
N VAL A 197 13.94 -0.85 -13.62
CA VAL A 197 15.24 -1.29 -14.14
C VAL A 197 15.16 -2.53 -15.02
N TYR A 198 14.12 -3.37 -14.83
CA TYR A 198 13.92 -4.56 -15.63
C TYR A 198 12.43 -4.90 -15.72
N ASP A 199 11.96 -5.29 -16.88
CA ASP A 199 10.55 -5.59 -17.15
C ASP A 199 10.35 -6.85 -18.01
N TYR A 200 11.26 -7.81 -17.90
CA TYR A 200 11.17 -9.12 -18.59
C TYR A 200 11.00 -8.99 -20.11
N ASN A 201 11.41 -7.88 -20.70
CA ASN A 201 11.23 -7.53 -22.12
C ASN A 201 9.76 -7.63 -22.61
N ARG A 202 8.79 -7.46 -21.70
CA ARG A 202 7.36 -7.53 -22.03
C ARG A 202 6.94 -6.34 -22.89
N ARG A 203 6.11 -6.66 -23.89
CA ARG A 203 5.54 -5.64 -24.78
C ARG A 203 4.15 -5.25 -24.32
N GLN A 204 3.87 -3.96 -24.41
CA GLN A 204 2.54 -3.42 -24.22
C GLN A 204 1.62 -3.82 -25.40
N ALA A 205 0.31 -3.55 -25.27
CA ALA A 205 -0.66 -3.88 -26.31
C ALA A 205 -0.36 -3.21 -27.67
N ASP A 206 0.33 -2.06 -27.66
CA ASP A 206 0.79 -1.35 -28.84
C ASP A 206 2.12 -1.88 -29.41
N GLY A 207 2.69 -2.94 -28.81
CA GLY A 207 3.94 -3.56 -29.20
C GLY A 207 5.20 -2.89 -28.65
N THR A 208 5.08 -1.77 -27.92
CA THR A 208 6.23 -1.05 -27.33
C THR A 208 6.67 -1.70 -26.02
N LEU A 209 7.91 -1.46 -25.62
CA LEU A 209 8.41 -1.80 -24.29
C LEU A 209 8.09 -0.66 -23.31
N ARG A 210 7.87 -0.99 -22.02
CA ARG A 210 7.78 0.05 -21.00
C ARG A 210 9.14 0.72 -20.80
N GLN A 211 9.11 2.02 -20.55
CA GLN A 211 10.31 2.80 -20.29
C GLN A 211 11.05 2.28 -19.06
N LEU A 212 12.37 2.13 -19.17
CA LEU A 212 13.28 1.89 -18.07
C LEU A 212 13.91 3.20 -17.61
N HIS A 213 14.20 3.30 -16.31
CA HIS A 213 14.75 4.50 -15.65
C HIS A 213 16.10 4.16 -15.01
N VAL A 214 17.01 3.56 -15.79
CA VAL A 214 18.25 2.96 -15.27
C VAL A 214 19.14 4.01 -14.61
N ALA A 215 19.30 5.19 -15.20
CA ALA A 215 20.14 6.25 -14.62
C ALA A 215 19.63 6.67 -13.23
N GLN A 216 18.33 7.03 -13.14
CA GLN A 216 17.71 7.44 -11.88
C GLN A 216 17.73 6.31 -10.83
N ALA A 217 17.57 5.06 -11.28
CA ALA A 217 17.65 3.91 -10.38
C ALA A 217 19.06 3.77 -9.78
N MET A 218 20.12 3.96 -10.58
CA MET A 218 21.51 3.88 -10.09
C MET A 218 21.83 5.01 -9.11
N ASP A 219 21.21 6.19 -9.24
CA ASP A 219 21.39 7.28 -8.28
C ASP A 219 20.82 6.98 -6.89
N VAL A 220 19.78 6.14 -6.82
CA VAL A 220 19.04 5.92 -5.57
C VAL A 220 19.18 4.52 -4.98
N VAL A 221 19.67 3.53 -5.75
CA VAL A 221 19.83 2.16 -5.28
C VAL A 221 20.79 2.07 -4.10
N ARG A 222 20.46 1.23 -3.12
CA ARG A 222 21.30 0.93 -1.95
C ARG A 222 21.46 -0.58 -1.81
N SER A 223 22.64 -1.01 -1.38
CA SER A 223 22.87 -2.36 -0.89
C SER A 223 22.44 -2.43 0.57
N TYR A 224 21.76 -3.50 0.93
CA TYR A 224 21.33 -3.82 2.29
C TYR A 224 21.98 -5.11 2.72
N THR A 225 22.48 -5.18 3.98
CA THR A 225 23.01 -6.41 4.56
C THR A 225 21.89 -7.42 4.82
N ASP A 226 22.27 -8.67 5.09
CA ASP A 226 21.31 -9.73 5.40
C ASP A 226 20.53 -9.44 6.70
N GLU A 227 21.20 -8.83 7.69
CA GLU A 227 20.59 -8.40 8.95
C GLU A 227 19.59 -7.27 8.72
N GLU A 228 19.94 -6.28 7.88
CA GLU A 228 19.03 -5.19 7.50
C GLU A 228 17.81 -5.73 6.73
N ILE A 229 18.00 -6.64 5.78
CA ILE A 229 16.94 -7.31 5.05
C ILE A 229 16.03 -8.10 6.00
N ALA A 230 16.60 -8.87 6.93
CA ALA A 230 15.83 -9.63 7.90
C ALA A 230 15.01 -8.73 8.83
N ALA A 231 15.57 -7.60 9.24
CA ALA A 231 14.91 -6.62 10.11
C ALA A 231 13.72 -5.89 9.44
N GLN A 232 13.65 -5.89 8.11
CA GLN A 232 12.54 -5.30 7.35
C GLN A 232 11.33 -6.26 7.18
N ARG A 233 11.42 -7.48 7.69
CA ARG A 233 10.39 -8.51 7.55
C ARG A 233 9.65 -8.72 8.86
N TYR A 234 8.35 -8.90 8.74
CA TYR A 234 7.49 -9.32 9.85
C TYR A 234 6.83 -10.66 9.52
N SER A 235 6.81 -11.58 10.47
CA SER A 235 6.03 -12.81 10.40
C SER A 235 5.25 -13.03 11.71
N LYS A 236 4.28 -13.96 11.71
CA LYS A 236 3.54 -14.33 12.91
C LYS A 236 4.45 -14.86 14.05
N GLU A 237 5.62 -15.37 13.68
CA GLU A 237 6.59 -15.96 14.62
C GLU A 237 7.49 -14.90 15.29
N ALA A 238 7.57 -13.70 14.71
CA ALA A 238 8.32 -12.56 15.22
C ALA A 238 7.48 -11.27 15.14
N PRO A 239 6.40 -11.15 15.95
CA PRO A 239 5.56 -9.96 15.93
C PRO A 239 6.33 -8.74 16.45
N LEU A 240 6.25 -7.63 15.72
CA LEU A 240 6.47 -6.33 16.31
C LEU A 240 5.34 -6.10 17.35
N ASN A 241 5.65 -5.53 18.50
CA ASN A 241 4.75 -5.38 19.63
C ASN A 241 3.31 -5.01 19.25
N ASP A 242 2.31 -5.66 19.89
CA ASP A 242 0.89 -5.26 19.88
C ASP A 242 0.20 -5.16 18.52
N ASN A 243 0.36 -6.15 17.64
CA ASN A 243 -0.23 -6.17 16.28
C ASN A 243 0.29 -5.07 15.33
N VAL A 244 1.30 -4.31 15.71
CA VAL A 244 1.97 -3.35 14.82
C VAL A 244 2.76 -4.12 13.78
N LEU A 245 2.40 -3.95 12.50
CA LEU A 245 3.10 -4.58 11.38
C LEU A 245 4.28 -3.74 10.90
N CYS A 246 4.13 -2.42 10.96
CA CYS A 246 5.12 -1.47 10.50
C CYS A 246 4.95 -0.15 11.24
N SER A 247 6.07 0.50 11.56
CA SER A 247 6.11 1.88 12.04
C SER A 247 7.37 2.55 11.51
N CYS A 248 7.21 3.57 10.68
CA CYS A 248 8.30 4.37 10.13
C CYS A 248 8.01 5.87 10.36
N GLN A 249 8.87 6.74 9.86
CA GLN A 249 8.65 8.19 10.02
C GLN A 249 7.36 8.70 9.35
N TYR A 250 6.83 8.01 8.33
CA TYR A 250 5.68 8.49 7.56
C TYR A 250 4.36 7.90 8.03
N PHE A 251 4.35 6.62 8.39
CA PHE A 251 3.12 5.92 8.75
C PHE A 251 3.35 4.80 9.77
N LYS A 252 2.25 4.42 10.41
CA LYS A 252 2.15 3.24 11.25
C LYS A 252 1.00 2.37 10.74
N VAL A 253 1.20 1.06 10.68
CA VAL A 253 0.18 0.09 10.30
C VAL A 253 -0.01 -0.93 11.41
N VAL A 254 -1.26 -1.10 11.82
CA VAL A 254 -1.67 -2.06 12.85
C VAL A 254 -2.65 -3.03 12.22
N LYS A 255 -2.47 -4.33 12.47
CA LYS A 255 -3.41 -5.35 12.07
C LYS A 255 -4.39 -5.62 13.21
N TYR A 256 -5.67 -5.54 12.91
CA TYR A 256 -6.73 -5.93 13.82
C TYR A 256 -7.45 -7.18 13.34
N THR A 257 -7.78 -8.05 14.28
CA THR A 257 -8.61 -9.23 14.03
C THR A 257 -9.67 -9.30 15.13
N SER A 258 -10.93 -9.24 14.76
CA SER A 258 -12.07 -9.46 15.63
C SER A 258 -12.74 -10.81 15.31
N ASP A 259 -13.47 -11.33 16.25
CA ASP A 259 -14.32 -12.50 16.13
C ASP A 259 -15.67 -12.24 16.83
N PRO A 260 -16.65 -13.15 16.79
CA PRO A 260 -17.95 -12.94 17.41
C PRO A 260 -17.94 -12.67 18.91
N GLU A 261 -16.91 -13.16 19.62
CA GLU A 261 -16.76 -13.02 21.09
C GLU A 261 -15.86 -11.83 21.45
N ASN A 262 -14.86 -11.52 20.58
CA ASN A 262 -13.83 -10.51 20.83
C ASN A 262 -13.93 -9.35 19.83
N ARG A 263 -14.45 -8.22 20.31
CA ARG A 263 -14.48 -6.96 19.56
C ARG A 263 -13.10 -6.31 19.59
N VAL A 264 -12.81 -5.55 18.56
CA VAL A 264 -11.64 -4.66 18.53
C VAL A 264 -12.12 -3.23 18.73
N ASN A 265 -11.51 -2.54 19.71
CA ASN A 265 -11.78 -1.12 19.97
C ASN A 265 -10.49 -0.34 19.74
N PHE A 266 -10.60 0.79 19.03
CA PHE A 266 -9.53 1.75 18.86
C PHE A 266 -10.10 3.17 18.79
N ALA A 267 -9.29 4.17 19.06
CA ALA A 267 -9.68 5.56 18.94
C ALA A 267 -8.91 6.23 17.78
N VAL A 268 -9.61 7.05 17.01
CA VAL A 268 -9.00 7.99 16.05
C VAL A 268 -8.95 9.35 16.71
N ASP A 269 -7.79 9.71 17.23
CA ASP A 269 -7.59 10.98 17.93
C ASP A 269 -7.41 12.16 16.96
N ALA A 270 -7.29 13.38 17.50
CA ALA A 270 -7.16 14.59 16.68
C ALA A 270 -5.80 14.75 16.00
N ARG A 271 -4.82 13.87 16.27
CA ARG A 271 -3.48 13.98 15.68
C ARG A 271 -3.39 13.47 14.27
N SER A 272 -4.16 12.43 13.94
CA SER A 272 -4.11 11.78 12.63
C SER A 272 -5.47 11.25 12.23
N PHE A 273 -5.82 11.40 10.95
CA PHE A 273 -6.81 10.52 10.33
C PHE A 273 -6.30 9.07 10.33
N ALA A 274 -7.20 8.12 10.07
CA ALA A 274 -6.83 6.74 9.82
C ALA A 274 -7.47 6.22 8.53
N SER A 275 -6.83 5.23 7.92
CA SER A 275 -7.39 4.40 6.85
C SER A 275 -7.61 3.00 7.37
N LEU A 276 -8.82 2.49 7.25
CA LEU A 276 -9.14 1.10 7.59
C LEU A 276 -9.38 0.32 6.32
N LEU A 277 -8.53 -0.68 6.05
CA LEU A 277 -8.61 -1.57 4.91
C LEU A 277 -9.04 -2.97 5.37
N VAL A 278 -10.20 -3.44 4.93
CA VAL A 278 -10.78 -4.72 5.33
C VAL A 278 -10.24 -5.84 4.45
N LEU A 279 -9.41 -6.72 5.02
CA LEU A 279 -8.80 -7.86 4.33
C LEU A 279 -9.76 -9.04 4.23
N SER A 280 -10.54 -9.28 5.28
CA SER A 280 -11.59 -10.30 5.33
C SER A 280 -12.72 -9.84 6.26
N ALA A 281 -13.95 -10.23 5.94
CA ALA A 281 -15.10 -9.98 6.80
C ALA A 281 -16.19 -11.05 6.59
N GLU A 282 -16.73 -11.55 7.70
CA GLU A 282 -17.92 -12.37 7.75
C GLU A 282 -18.79 -11.87 8.91
N ASN A 283 -20.00 -11.39 8.60
CA ASN A 283 -20.88 -10.74 9.57
C ASN A 283 -20.20 -9.56 10.31
N GLY A 284 -19.30 -8.87 9.59
CA GLY A 284 -18.51 -7.76 10.14
C GLY A 284 -19.30 -6.48 10.23
N GLN A 285 -19.05 -5.71 11.30
CA GLN A 285 -19.63 -4.37 11.48
C GLN A 285 -18.60 -3.39 12.05
N ILE A 286 -18.71 -2.12 11.63
CA ILE A 286 -18.06 -0.97 12.24
C ILE A 286 -19.10 -0.16 12.99
N ILE A 287 -18.79 0.18 14.26
CA ILE A 287 -19.63 1.00 15.12
C ILE A 287 -18.84 2.24 15.53
N CYS A 288 -19.45 3.42 15.36
CA CYS A 288 -18.90 4.70 15.79
C CYS A 288 -20.05 5.60 16.28
N GLY A 289 -20.10 5.89 17.57
CA GLY A 289 -21.25 6.55 18.20
C GLY A 289 -22.56 5.78 17.92
N ASP A 290 -23.56 6.47 17.40
CA ASP A 290 -24.85 5.87 17.04
C ASP A 290 -24.84 5.18 15.64
N MET A 291 -23.77 5.31 14.88
CA MET A 291 -23.64 4.69 13.55
C MET A 291 -23.18 3.24 13.69
N CYS A 292 -23.90 2.33 13.03
CA CYS A 292 -23.52 0.93 12.85
C CYS A 292 -23.62 0.58 11.37
N MET A 293 -22.55 0.05 10.78
CA MET A 293 -22.47 -0.30 9.36
C MET A 293 -21.92 -1.71 9.19
N ASP A 294 -22.52 -2.47 8.29
CA ASP A 294 -21.94 -3.73 7.83
C ASP A 294 -20.71 -3.46 6.97
N VAL A 295 -19.70 -4.31 7.12
CA VAL A 295 -18.47 -4.26 6.34
C VAL A 295 -18.23 -5.56 5.60
N ARG A 296 -17.62 -5.46 4.43
CA ARG A 296 -17.32 -6.61 3.56
C ARG A 296 -15.82 -6.66 3.25
N LYS A 297 -15.37 -7.86 2.91
CA LYS A 297 -14.02 -8.10 2.39
C LYS A 297 -13.71 -7.13 1.24
N GLY A 298 -12.55 -6.51 1.31
CA GLY A 298 -12.06 -5.58 0.30
C GLY A 298 -12.50 -4.12 0.49
N GLU A 299 -13.41 -3.81 1.39
CA GLU A 299 -13.85 -2.42 1.59
C GLU A 299 -12.79 -1.60 2.32
N SER A 300 -12.78 -0.30 2.03
CA SER A 300 -11.91 0.67 2.65
C SER A 300 -12.66 1.86 3.20
N PHE A 301 -12.18 2.38 4.32
CA PHE A 301 -12.81 3.50 5.02
C PHE A 301 -11.77 4.57 5.36
N PHE A 302 -12.13 5.80 5.11
CA PHE A 302 -11.44 6.97 5.66
C PHE A 302 -12.07 7.34 7.00
N LEU A 303 -11.26 7.44 8.03
CA LEU A 303 -11.66 7.80 9.40
C LEU A 303 -11.04 9.16 9.71
N PRO A 304 -11.83 10.28 9.71
CA PRO A 304 -11.30 11.61 9.95
C PRO A 304 -10.64 11.74 11.33
N ALA A 305 -9.61 12.57 11.45
CA ALA A 305 -8.98 12.87 12.72
C ALA A 305 -10.01 13.39 13.75
N GLY A 306 -9.87 12.97 15.00
CA GLY A 306 -10.83 13.31 16.07
C GLY A 306 -12.19 12.64 15.94
N LEU A 307 -12.30 11.56 15.17
CA LEU A 307 -13.53 10.77 15.06
C LEU A 307 -13.95 10.15 16.41
N GLY A 308 -12.98 9.84 17.27
CA GLY A 308 -13.21 9.19 18.56
C GLY A 308 -13.17 7.67 18.47
N ASP A 309 -13.97 7.02 19.33
CA ASP A 309 -13.95 5.57 19.48
C ASP A 309 -14.64 4.85 18.31
N VAL A 310 -13.97 3.83 17.82
CA VAL A 310 -14.44 2.93 16.77
C VAL A 310 -14.36 1.50 17.27
N THR A 311 -15.46 0.76 17.12
CA THR A 311 -15.53 -0.67 17.42
C THR A 311 -15.70 -1.46 16.14
N VAL A 312 -14.91 -2.52 15.97
CA VAL A 312 -15.07 -3.52 14.92
C VAL A 312 -15.52 -4.84 15.58
N LYS A 313 -16.58 -5.45 15.07
CA LYS A 313 -17.09 -6.74 15.56
C LYS A 313 -17.43 -7.69 14.40
N GLY A 314 -17.65 -8.98 14.75
CA GLY A 314 -17.80 -10.08 13.77
C GLY A 314 -16.43 -10.62 13.36
N ASN A 315 -16.38 -11.56 12.43
CA ASN A 315 -15.11 -12.10 11.92
C ASN A 315 -14.48 -11.11 10.93
N VAL A 316 -13.67 -10.17 11.41
CA VAL A 316 -13.04 -9.15 10.58
C VAL A 316 -11.54 -9.14 10.80
N THR A 317 -10.78 -9.18 9.70
CA THR A 317 -9.37 -8.82 9.70
C THR A 317 -9.18 -7.55 8.88
N ALA A 318 -8.53 -6.55 9.47
CA ALA A 318 -8.31 -5.26 8.82
C ALA A 318 -6.93 -4.68 9.16
N LEU A 319 -6.44 -3.83 8.27
CA LEU A 319 -5.27 -2.98 8.50
C LEU A 319 -5.74 -1.56 8.81
N LEU A 320 -5.28 -1.03 9.93
CA LEU A 320 -5.45 0.38 10.30
C LEU A 320 -4.13 1.11 10.04
N SER A 321 -4.16 2.07 9.14
CA SER A 321 -3.00 2.90 8.80
C SER A 321 -3.22 4.32 9.30
N THR A 322 -2.23 4.86 10.01
CA THR A 322 -2.20 6.26 10.50
C THR A 322 -0.90 6.92 10.07
N ILE A 323 -0.85 8.25 10.07
CA ILE A 323 0.39 8.99 9.86
C ILE A 323 1.08 9.27 11.19
N ASN A 324 2.41 9.15 11.19
CA ASN A 324 3.23 9.55 12.34
C ASN A 324 3.48 11.07 12.30
N SER A 325 3.87 11.66 13.43
CA SER A 325 4.32 13.06 13.47
C SER A 325 5.66 13.15 12.73
N LEU A 326 5.68 13.88 11.64
CA LEU A 326 6.89 14.26 10.93
C LEU A 326 7.71 15.27 11.75
#